data_de0159ebf03c7badf73aaab79ae2ed6c
#
_entry.id   de0159ebf03c7badf73aaab79ae2ed6c
#
_cell.length_a   1.000
_cell.length_b   1.000
_cell.length_c   1.000
_cell.angle_alpha   90.00
_cell.angle_beta   90.00
_cell.angle_gamma   90.00
#
_symmetry.space_group_name_H-M   'P 1'
#
loop_
_entity.id
_entity.type
_entity.pdbx_description
1 polymer ?
#
loop_
_entity_poly.entity_id
_entity_poly.type
_entity_poly.pdbx_seq_one_letter_code
_entity_poly.pdbx_strand_id
1 'polypeptide(L)'
;MSKRERISPVDTAWLRMDRPTNLMMIVGVMIFEDRMDYARLRHTLETRLLSYRRFRQKVEYDATGAAHWVDDPDFDLDRHLHHAALPAGDHKAELQKMAADLCSIPLDPNRPLWSYHLVDNYDGGSALVVRIHHCIADGIDLIGVMLSLTDPTADAPERPGPPPEMAREDGPDSFFWNRVFEPVTQGMITAINFSTKAWLKYFELLVNPGQAVDYGRQGVGMAAELANLLIMPSDSPTRYKGKPGGTKAVAWSEPMPLAEIKAVGHAIGCSVNDLLLSAVAGALRAYLVECGDAIDGVEVRAMVPVNMRSAADEGKLGNRFGLVTLLLPVYMENPFERVFEVRRRMAELRGSYQPAVALGVLAATGLAPKFVQDIALDILANKASAVMTNVPGPQQPLYMAGARLAQQMFWVPQSGDIGMGVSILSYNGKVQFGLVTDRHFVADPENIVSRFQPEFEKLVYALLLEPWEEVRSPEEIEQSLEQELALADAPAAPAEKPRKPRAPRRRAPPPPPMVEATAPPAADEPVPPSRAD
;
A
#
# COMPACT_ATOMS: atom_id res chain seq x y z
N MET A 1 -24.78 -21.94 -23.10
CA MET A 1 -23.68 -22.45 -22.26
C MET A 1 -23.00 -21.24 -21.65
N SER A 2 -22.98 -21.11 -20.30
CA SER A 2 -22.23 -20.05 -19.62
C SER A 2 -20.76 -20.12 -20.04
N LYS A 3 -20.19 -18.99 -20.47
CA LYS A 3 -18.79 -18.93 -20.93
C LYS A 3 -17.90 -19.12 -19.71
N ARG A 4 -17.26 -20.27 -19.56
CA ARG A 4 -16.23 -20.51 -18.53
C ARG A 4 -14.97 -19.74 -18.88
N GLU A 5 -14.45 -18.96 -17.97
CA GLU A 5 -13.21 -18.20 -18.10
C GLU A 5 -12.20 -18.71 -17.07
N ARG A 6 -11.01 -19.09 -17.51
CA ARG A 6 -9.97 -19.56 -16.58
C ARG A 6 -9.47 -18.40 -15.72
N ILE A 7 -9.39 -18.64 -14.42
CA ILE A 7 -8.83 -17.65 -13.46
C ILE A 7 -7.33 -17.51 -13.70
N SER A 8 -6.82 -16.28 -13.58
CA SER A 8 -5.39 -16.01 -13.75
C SER A 8 -4.55 -16.77 -12.71
N PRO A 9 -3.27 -17.06 -12.99
CA PRO A 9 -2.40 -17.69 -11.99
C PRO A 9 -2.31 -16.89 -10.68
N VAL A 10 -2.22 -15.56 -10.77
CA VAL A 10 -2.14 -14.68 -9.60
C VAL A 10 -3.44 -14.74 -8.79
N ASP A 11 -4.60 -14.62 -9.44
CA ASP A 11 -5.89 -14.69 -8.76
C ASP A 11 -6.15 -16.10 -8.18
N THR A 12 -5.66 -17.14 -8.85
CA THR A 12 -5.69 -18.53 -8.33
C THR A 12 -4.83 -18.65 -7.07
N ALA A 13 -3.68 -17.98 -7.02
CA ALA A 13 -2.86 -17.96 -5.81
C ALA A 13 -3.66 -17.34 -4.65
N TRP A 14 -4.32 -16.20 -4.85
CA TRP A 14 -5.16 -15.56 -3.84
C TRP A 14 -6.28 -16.47 -3.34
N LEU A 15 -7.00 -17.17 -4.24
CA LEU A 15 -8.04 -18.15 -3.86
C LEU A 15 -7.50 -19.28 -2.97
N ARG A 16 -6.28 -19.75 -3.24
CA ARG A 16 -5.67 -20.85 -2.51
C ARG A 16 -5.01 -20.43 -1.20
N MET A 17 -4.74 -19.12 -1.03
CA MET A 17 -4.16 -18.56 0.19
C MET A 17 -5.15 -18.45 1.34
N ASP A 18 -6.46 -18.54 1.09
CA ASP A 18 -7.48 -18.54 2.13
C ASP A 18 -7.20 -19.60 3.19
N ARG A 19 -7.13 -19.13 4.44
CA ARG A 19 -6.99 -19.97 5.64
C ARG A 19 -7.96 -19.48 6.71
N PRO A 20 -8.47 -20.35 7.59
CA PRO A 20 -9.36 -19.92 8.68
C PRO A 20 -8.78 -18.82 9.56
N THR A 21 -7.45 -18.75 9.66
CA THR A 21 -6.73 -17.74 10.43
C THR A 21 -6.52 -16.43 9.68
N ASN A 22 -6.47 -16.48 8.34
CA ASN A 22 -6.27 -15.29 7.49
C ASN A 22 -7.04 -15.47 6.19
N LEU A 23 -8.19 -14.81 6.11
CA LEU A 23 -9.05 -14.81 4.92
C LEU A 23 -8.55 -13.78 3.91
N MET A 24 -8.55 -14.15 2.64
CA MET A 24 -8.04 -13.29 1.56
C MET A 24 -9.09 -12.29 1.08
N MET A 25 -9.65 -11.54 2.03
CA MET A 25 -10.66 -10.52 1.78
C MET A 25 -10.11 -9.12 2.02
N ILE A 26 -10.46 -8.20 1.14
CA ILE A 26 -10.38 -6.76 1.40
C ILE A 26 -11.66 -6.40 2.16
N VAL A 27 -11.49 -5.78 3.32
CA VAL A 27 -12.61 -5.28 4.12
C VAL A 27 -12.52 -3.76 4.17
N GLY A 28 -13.63 -3.10 3.86
CA GLY A 28 -13.76 -1.65 3.88
C GLY A 28 -14.86 -1.21 4.83
N VAL A 29 -14.65 -0.07 5.48
CA VAL A 29 -15.66 0.63 6.27
C VAL A 29 -15.78 2.04 5.70
N MET A 30 -16.98 2.43 5.35
CA MET A 30 -17.34 3.79 4.92
C MET A 30 -18.38 4.35 5.86
N ILE A 31 -18.17 5.57 6.35
CA ILE A 31 -19.06 6.28 7.28
C ILE A 31 -19.64 7.47 6.53
N PHE A 32 -20.95 7.63 6.60
CA PHE A 32 -21.71 8.68 5.93
C PHE A 32 -22.35 9.62 6.94
N GLU A 33 -22.36 10.92 6.62
CA GLU A 33 -22.96 11.96 7.45
C GLU A 33 -24.49 11.83 7.50
N ASP A 34 -25.08 11.34 6.41
CA ASP A 34 -26.52 11.23 6.24
C ASP A 34 -26.98 9.77 6.32
N ARG A 35 -28.25 9.59 6.63
CA ARG A 35 -28.89 8.28 6.50
C ARG A 35 -29.00 7.88 5.03
N MET A 36 -28.45 6.74 4.70
CA MET A 36 -28.49 6.20 3.35
C MET A 36 -29.81 5.47 3.10
N ASP A 37 -30.47 5.82 2.00
CA ASP A 37 -31.66 5.10 1.56
C ASP A 37 -31.26 3.73 1.00
N TYR A 38 -31.80 2.67 1.62
CA TYR A 38 -31.51 1.28 1.22
C TYR A 38 -31.93 1.00 -0.22
N ALA A 39 -33.09 1.49 -0.67
CA ALA A 39 -33.57 1.25 -2.03
C ALA A 39 -32.67 1.94 -3.07
N ARG A 40 -32.21 3.15 -2.76
CA ARG A 40 -31.25 3.88 -3.62
C ARG A 40 -29.88 3.22 -3.65
N LEU A 41 -29.38 2.71 -2.50
CA LEU A 41 -28.15 1.94 -2.46
C LEU A 41 -28.29 0.66 -3.30
N ARG A 42 -29.38 -0.08 -3.11
CA ARG A 42 -29.68 -1.30 -3.88
C ARG A 42 -29.67 -1.00 -5.38
N HIS A 43 -30.37 0.05 -5.81
CA HIS A 43 -30.40 0.46 -7.20
C HIS A 43 -29.00 0.84 -7.74
N THR A 44 -28.20 1.54 -6.93
CA THR A 44 -26.81 1.88 -7.29
C THR A 44 -25.96 0.62 -7.50
N LEU A 45 -26.10 -0.39 -6.63
CA LEU A 45 -25.39 -1.65 -6.79
C LEU A 45 -25.88 -2.41 -8.03
N GLU A 46 -27.18 -2.51 -8.26
CA GLU A 46 -27.77 -3.17 -9.43
C GLU A 46 -27.29 -2.56 -10.75
N THR A 47 -27.30 -1.21 -10.83
CA THR A 47 -27.01 -0.53 -12.09
C THR A 47 -25.52 -0.30 -12.33
N ARG A 48 -24.70 -0.14 -11.28
CA ARG A 48 -23.29 0.21 -11.39
C ARG A 48 -22.36 -0.95 -11.03
N LEU A 49 -22.50 -1.56 -9.83
CA LEU A 49 -21.63 -2.64 -9.40
C LEU A 49 -21.80 -3.89 -10.27
N LEU A 50 -23.06 -4.28 -10.50
CA LEU A 50 -23.36 -5.47 -11.28
C LEU A 50 -23.14 -5.29 -12.80
N SER A 51 -22.79 -4.10 -13.27
CA SER A 51 -22.28 -3.90 -14.62
C SER A 51 -20.89 -4.53 -14.79
N TYR A 52 -20.10 -4.63 -13.73
CA TYR A 52 -18.88 -5.42 -13.73
C TYR A 52 -19.22 -6.89 -13.63
N ARG A 53 -19.02 -7.64 -14.72
CA ARG A 53 -19.40 -9.06 -14.81
C ARG A 53 -18.84 -9.89 -13.66
N ARG A 54 -17.64 -9.56 -13.16
CA ARG A 54 -16.95 -10.28 -12.09
C ARG A 54 -17.76 -10.35 -10.79
N PHE A 55 -18.59 -9.34 -10.50
CA PHE A 55 -19.47 -9.31 -9.32
C PHE A 55 -20.74 -10.18 -9.47
N ARG A 56 -20.97 -10.80 -10.65
CA ARG A 56 -22.04 -11.78 -10.88
C ARG A 56 -21.49 -13.19 -11.14
N GLN A 57 -20.17 -13.36 -11.03
CA GLN A 57 -19.52 -14.64 -11.27
C GLN A 57 -19.08 -15.29 -9.97
N LYS A 58 -19.24 -16.60 -9.90
CA LYS A 58 -18.69 -17.47 -8.86
C LYS A 58 -17.50 -18.25 -9.37
N VAL A 59 -16.76 -18.86 -8.44
CA VAL A 59 -15.62 -19.71 -8.74
C VAL A 59 -16.09 -21.18 -8.83
N GLU A 60 -15.77 -21.84 -9.92
CA GLU A 60 -15.94 -23.29 -10.06
C GLU A 60 -14.61 -23.96 -10.40
N TYR A 61 -14.42 -25.15 -9.87
CA TYR A 61 -13.25 -25.97 -10.17
C TYR A 61 -13.60 -27.04 -11.20
N ASP A 62 -12.72 -27.26 -12.18
CA ASP A 62 -12.86 -28.37 -13.13
C ASP A 62 -12.29 -29.67 -12.54
N ALA A 63 -12.40 -30.75 -13.31
CA ALA A 63 -11.92 -32.09 -12.90
C ALA A 63 -10.39 -32.14 -12.66
N THR A 64 -9.63 -31.17 -13.17
CA THR A 64 -8.19 -31.03 -12.93
C THR A 64 -7.86 -30.17 -11.73
N GLY A 65 -8.87 -29.55 -11.09
CA GLY A 65 -8.72 -28.61 -9.98
C GLY A 65 -8.36 -27.21 -10.43
N ALA A 66 -8.47 -26.88 -11.72
CA ALA A 66 -8.27 -25.53 -12.21
C ALA A 66 -9.52 -24.68 -11.93
N ALA A 67 -9.29 -23.46 -11.42
CA ALA A 67 -10.36 -22.53 -11.07
C ALA A 67 -10.84 -21.73 -12.29
N HIS A 68 -12.15 -21.53 -12.39
CA HIS A 68 -12.82 -20.82 -13.47
C HIS A 68 -13.87 -19.86 -12.93
N TRP A 69 -13.97 -18.70 -13.55
CA TRP A 69 -15.10 -17.79 -13.39
C TRP A 69 -16.29 -18.31 -14.20
N VAL A 70 -17.44 -18.41 -13.54
CA VAL A 70 -18.69 -18.85 -14.15
C VAL A 70 -19.81 -17.91 -13.70
N ASP A 71 -20.66 -17.46 -14.64
CA ASP A 71 -21.82 -16.64 -14.28
C ASP A 71 -22.72 -17.45 -13.34
N ASP A 72 -23.10 -16.85 -12.19
CA ASP A 72 -24.00 -17.50 -11.24
C ASP A 72 -25.44 -17.42 -11.77
N PRO A 73 -26.08 -18.54 -12.15
CA PRO A 73 -27.45 -18.54 -12.68
C PRO A 73 -28.49 -18.17 -11.61
N ASP A 74 -28.16 -18.38 -10.33
CA ASP A 74 -29.03 -18.13 -9.19
C ASP A 74 -28.61 -16.88 -8.43
N PHE A 75 -27.96 -15.92 -9.12
CA PHE A 75 -27.51 -14.67 -8.52
C PHE A 75 -28.69 -13.88 -7.97
N ASP A 76 -28.57 -13.51 -6.70
CA ASP A 76 -29.56 -12.74 -5.98
C ASP A 76 -28.87 -11.67 -5.13
N LEU A 77 -29.12 -10.38 -5.42
CA LEU A 77 -28.48 -9.27 -4.74
C LEU A 77 -28.81 -9.24 -3.23
N ASP A 78 -29.99 -9.71 -2.81
CA ASP A 78 -30.40 -9.71 -1.40
C ASP A 78 -29.54 -10.66 -0.55
N ARG A 79 -28.79 -11.55 -1.18
CA ARG A 79 -27.81 -12.41 -0.51
C ARG A 79 -26.42 -11.76 -0.38
N HIS A 80 -26.24 -10.60 -0.96
CA HIS A 80 -24.98 -9.85 -0.97
C HIS A 80 -25.11 -8.46 -0.31
N LEU A 81 -26.31 -7.88 -0.27
CA LEU A 81 -26.60 -6.63 0.40
C LEU A 81 -27.41 -6.89 1.65
N HIS A 82 -26.79 -6.74 2.81
CA HIS A 82 -27.38 -6.97 4.12
C HIS A 82 -27.74 -5.62 4.77
N HIS A 83 -28.85 -5.61 5.49
CA HIS A 83 -29.27 -4.48 6.30
C HIS A 83 -29.10 -4.83 7.78
N ALA A 84 -28.39 -3.99 8.51
CA ALA A 84 -28.05 -4.21 9.91
C ALA A 84 -28.26 -2.93 10.74
N ALA A 85 -28.35 -3.10 12.04
CA ALA A 85 -28.38 -2.00 13.00
C ALA A 85 -27.41 -2.33 14.15
N LEU A 86 -26.72 -1.31 14.66
CA LEU A 86 -25.86 -1.45 15.83
C LEU A 86 -26.68 -1.42 17.11
N PRO A 87 -26.22 -2.12 18.18
CA PRO A 87 -26.75 -1.96 19.52
C PRO A 87 -26.66 -0.52 19.99
N ALA A 88 -27.47 -0.15 20.96
CA ALA A 88 -27.36 1.16 21.62
C ALA A 88 -26.05 1.23 22.43
N GLY A 89 -25.35 2.35 22.35
CA GLY A 89 -24.09 2.57 23.05
C GLY A 89 -23.07 3.33 22.22
N ASP A 90 -21.81 2.98 22.35
CA ASP A 90 -20.70 3.51 21.55
C ASP A 90 -20.75 2.90 20.14
N HIS A 91 -21.33 3.64 19.20
CA HIS A 91 -21.51 3.19 17.82
C HIS A 91 -20.17 2.93 17.13
N LYS A 92 -19.10 3.68 17.45
CA LYS A 92 -17.78 3.44 16.90
C LYS A 92 -17.23 2.08 17.34
N ALA A 93 -17.29 1.79 18.63
CA ALA A 93 -16.84 0.51 19.16
C ALA A 93 -17.65 -0.68 18.63
N GLU A 94 -18.98 -0.53 18.51
CA GLU A 94 -19.84 -1.57 17.94
C GLU A 94 -19.60 -1.77 16.44
N LEU A 95 -19.33 -0.71 15.67
CA LEU A 95 -18.97 -0.82 14.25
C LEU A 95 -17.59 -1.46 14.07
N GLN A 96 -16.62 -1.13 14.92
CA GLN A 96 -15.30 -1.77 14.94
C GLN A 96 -15.42 -3.27 15.22
N LYS A 97 -16.25 -3.65 16.19
CA LYS A 97 -16.54 -5.05 16.52
C LYS A 97 -17.20 -5.76 15.34
N MET A 98 -18.22 -5.16 14.73
CA MET A 98 -18.88 -5.72 13.55
C MET A 98 -17.89 -5.91 12.39
N ALA A 99 -17.04 -4.92 12.12
CA ALA A 99 -16.00 -5.03 11.09
C ALA A 99 -15.01 -6.15 11.39
N ALA A 100 -14.58 -6.30 12.65
CA ALA A 100 -13.69 -7.36 13.12
C ALA A 100 -14.32 -8.75 12.96
N ASP A 101 -15.59 -8.91 13.31
CA ASP A 101 -16.33 -10.16 13.14
C ASP A 101 -16.43 -10.51 11.64
N LEU A 102 -16.75 -9.52 10.80
CA LEU A 102 -16.81 -9.69 9.35
C LEU A 102 -15.44 -10.00 8.72
N CYS A 103 -14.33 -9.51 9.28
CA CYS A 103 -12.97 -9.91 8.88
C CYS A 103 -12.68 -11.39 9.20
N SER A 104 -13.36 -11.97 10.19
CA SER A 104 -13.13 -13.32 10.70
C SER A 104 -14.04 -14.39 10.08
N ILE A 105 -15.10 -13.99 9.38
CA ILE A 105 -16.10 -14.89 8.79
C ILE A 105 -15.83 -15.05 7.29
N PRO A 106 -15.67 -16.29 6.75
CA PRO A 106 -15.46 -16.49 5.31
C PRO A 106 -16.70 -16.10 4.49
N LEU A 107 -16.46 -15.74 3.23
CA LEU A 107 -17.50 -15.59 2.22
C LEU A 107 -17.99 -16.97 1.76
N ASP A 108 -19.26 -17.06 1.28
CA ASP A 108 -19.82 -18.30 0.75
C ASP A 108 -19.13 -18.66 -0.59
N PRO A 109 -18.37 -19.78 -0.66
CA PRO A 109 -17.64 -20.14 -1.87
C PRO A 109 -18.54 -20.56 -3.05
N ASN A 110 -19.83 -20.80 -2.80
CA ASN A 110 -20.79 -21.19 -3.83
C ASN A 110 -21.44 -20.00 -4.54
N ARG A 111 -21.04 -18.76 -4.18
CA ARG A 111 -21.59 -17.50 -4.69
C ARG A 111 -20.48 -16.57 -5.12
N PRO A 112 -20.79 -15.44 -5.79
CA PRO A 112 -19.85 -14.35 -5.97
C PRO A 112 -19.26 -13.90 -4.64
N LEU A 113 -17.92 -13.77 -4.59
CA LEU A 113 -17.16 -13.65 -3.34
C LEU A 113 -17.11 -12.20 -2.83
N TRP A 114 -18.26 -11.63 -2.50
CA TRP A 114 -18.38 -10.28 -1.93
C TRP A 114 -19.67 -10.11 -1.13
N SER A 115 -19.70 -9.13 -0.23
CA SER A 115 -20.91 -8.69 0.48
C SER A 115 -20.80 -7.24 0.93
N TYR A 116 -21.95 -6.56 1.03
CA TYR A 116 -22.14 -5.23 1.58
C TYR A 116 -23.08 -5.30 2.77
N HIS A 117 -22.78 -4.57 3.84
CA HIS A 117 -23.58 -4.50 5.06
C HIS A 117 -23.87 -3.04 5.37
N LEU A 118 -25.10 -2.60 5.10
CA LEU A 118 -25.57 -1.26 5.45
C LEU A 118 -25.99 -1.23 6.92
N VAL A 119 -25.42 -0.33 7.66
CA VAL A 119 -25.78 0.02 9.04
C VAL A 119 -26.41 1.42 8.99
N ASP A 120 -27.69 1.53 9.27
CA ASP A 120 -28.46 2.77 9.06
C ASP A 120 -28.64 3.64 10.32
N ASN A 121 -28.02 3.26 11.44
CA ASN A 121 -28.13 3.96 12.71
C ASN A 121 -26.78 4.40 13.31
N TYR A 122 -25.78 4.68 12.47
CA TYR A 122 -24.48 5.13 12.95
C TYR A 122 -24.44 6.64 13.16
N ASP A 123 -24.44 7.09 14.41
CA ASP A 123 -24.29 8.50 14.84
C ASP A 123 -25.17 9.53 14.06
N GLY A 124 -26.40 9.15 13.77
CA GLY A 124 -27.35 9.98 13.01
C GLY A 124 -27.25 9.81 11.50
N GLY A 125 -26.18 9.24 10.99
CA GLY A 125 -25.97 8.87 9.60
C GLY A 125 -26.04 7.36 9.38
N SER A 126 -25.18 6.86 8.48
CA SER A 126 -25.07 5.44 8.14
C SER A 126 -23.61 5.00 8.06
N ALA A 127 -23.38 3.71 8.18
CA ALA A 127 -22.10 3.10 7.82
C ALA A 127 -22.30 1.94 6.84
N LEU A 128 -21.30 1.68 6.02
CA LEU A 128 -21.32 0.58 5.07
C LEU A 128 -20.03 -0.24 5.26
N VAL A 129 -20.18 -1.52 5.61
CA VAL A 129 -19.07 -2.46 5.68
C VAL A 129 -19.07 -3.30 4.41
N VAL A 130 -17.96 -3.29 3.70
CA VAL A 130 -17.78 -3.97 2.41
C VAL A 130 -16.75 -5.06 2.54
N ARG A 131 -17.04 -6.23 1.97
CA ARG A 131 -16.13 -7.37 1.93
C ARG A 131 -16.01 -7.86 0.51
N ILE A 132 -14.81 -7.96 -0.01
CA ILE A 132 -14.55 -8.43 -1.38
C ILE A 132 -13.32 -9.33 -1.34
N HIS A 133 -13.44 -10.55 -1.86
CA HIS A 133 -12.31 -11.46 -1.95
C HIS A 133 -11.26 -10.93 -2.95
N HIS A 134 -9.99 -11.01 -2.56
CA HIS A 134 -8.88 -10.43 -3.32
C HIS A 134 -8.66 -11.05 -4.71
N CYS A 135 -9.22 -12.23 -4.98
CA CYS A 135 -9.17 -12.82 -6.31
C CYS A 135 -10.03 -12.07 -7.35
N ILE A 136 -10.97 -11.22 -6.91
CA ILE A 136 -11.83 -10.43 -7.82
C ILE A 136 -11.03 -9.30 -8.44
N ALA A 137 -10.29 -8.56 -7.61
CA ALA A 137 -9.50 -7.41 -8.03
C ALA A 137 -8.52 -6.98 -6.93
N ASP A 138 -7.49 -6.22 -7.29
CA ASP A 138 -6.60 -5.57 -6.32
C ASP A 138 -7.17 -4.25 -5.80
N GLY A 139 -6.46 -3.65 -4.83
CA GLY A 139 -6.92 -2.44 -4.17
C GLY A 139 -7.14 -1.25 -5.11
N ILE A 140 -6.35 -1.13 -6.19
CA ILE A 140 -6.48 -0.02 -7.15
C ILE A 140 -7.73 -0.17 -8.00
N ASP A 141 -7.99 -1.37 -8.50
CA ASP A 141 -9.23 -1.65 -9.24
C ASP A 141 -10.45 -1.46 -8.36
N LEU A 142 -10.39 -1.91 -7.11
CA LEU A 142 -11.50 -1.73 -6.18
C LEU A 142 -11.75 -0.26 -5.83
N ILE A 143 -10.71 0.57 -5.77
CA ILE A 143 -10.90 2.02 -5.68
C ILE A 143 -11.65 2.53 -6.91
N GLY A 144 -11.27 2.10 -8.12
CA GLY A 144 -11.99 2.44 -9.34
C GLY A 144 -13.46 2.00 -9.30
N VAL A 145 -13.73 0.78 -8.87
CA VAL A 145 -15.09 0.27 -8.65
C VAL A 145 -15.85 1.14 -7.64
N MET A 146 -15.25 1.43 -6.47
CA MET A 146 -15.88 2.26 -5.44
C MET A 146 -16.19 3.68 -5.94
N LEU A 147 -15.27 4.30 -6.69
CA LEU A 147 -15.50 5.59 -7.33
C LEU A 147 -16.64 5.55 -8.34
N SER A 148 -16.82 4.43 -9.06
CA SER A 148 -17.95 4.25 -9.97
C SER A 148 -19.31 4.22 -9.27
N LEU A 149 -19.33 3.85 -7.98
CA LEU A 149 -20.53 3.83 -7.14
C LEU A 149 -20.84 5.19 -6.49
N THR A 150 -19.91 6.14 -6.55
CA THR A 150 -20.06 7.45 -5.91
C THR A 150 -20.36 8.55 -6.93
N ASP A 151 -20.89 9.65 -6.44
CA ASP A 151 -21.26 10.84 -7.18
C ASP A 151 -20.64 12.09 -6.53
N PRO A 152 -20.49 13.21 -7.29
CA PRO A 152 -19.92 14.45 -6.75
C PRO A 152 -20.90 15.26 -5.91
N THR A 153 -22.22 15.01 -6.04
CA THR A 153 -23.29 15.69 -5.32
C THR A 153 -24.37 14.71 -4.87
N ALA A 154 -25.12 15.06 -3.83
CA ALA A 154 -26.21 14.23 -3.31
C ALA A 154 -27.33 13.98 -4.34
N ASP A 155 -27.62 15.00 -5.18
CA ASP A 155 -28.70 15.00 -6.17
C ASP A 155 -28.17 14.73 -7.59
N ALA A 156 -27.02 14.08 -7.73
CA ALA A 156 -26.50 13.75 -9.04
C ALA A 156 -27.54 12.94 -9.84
N PRO A 157 -27.72 13.24 -11.13
CA PRO A 157 -28.66 12.50 -11.97
C PRO A 157 -28.23 11.03 -12.06
N GLU A 158 -29.22 10.15 -12.15
CA GLU A 158 -28.94 8.74 -12.39
C GLU A 158 -28.11 8.61 -13.67
N ARG A 159 -26.98 7.94 -13.55
CA ARG A 159 -26.12 7.59 -14.69
C ARG A 159 -26.16 6.09 -14.89
N PRO A 160 -26.29 5.62 -16.14
CA PRO A 160 -26.17 4.21 -16.41
C PRO A 160 -24.78 3.74 -15.96
N GLY A 161 -24.72 2.55 -15.42
CA GLY A 161 -23.45 1.87 -15.21
C GLY A 161 -22.74 1.68 -16.55
N PRO A 162 -21.46 1.31 -16.55
CA PRO A 162 -20.75 1.00 -17.78
C PRO A 162 -21.52 -0.07 -18.56
N PRO A 163 -21.65 0.05 -19.91
CA PRO A 163 -22.31 -0.96 -20.70
C PRO A 163 -21.71 -2.35 -20.46
N PRO A 164 -22.52 -3.42 -20.42
CA PRO A 164 -22.01 -4.77 -20.18
C PRO A 164 -20.89 -5.21 -21.15
N GLU A 165 -20.83 -4.58 -22.32
CA GLU A 165 -19.80 -4.83 -23.34
C GLU A 165 -18.47 -4.14 -23.07
N MET A 166 -18.47 -3.07 -22.27
CA MET A 166 -17.23 -2.36 -21.85
C MET A 166 -16.52 -3.06 -20.67
N ALA A 167 -17.18 -4.00 -20.01
CA ALA A 167 -16.55 -4.97 -19.12
C ALA A 167 -15.83 -6.09 -19.89
N ARG A 168 -15.72 -5.99 -21.22
CA ARG A 168 -14.98 -6.94 -22.06
C ARG A 168 -13.50 -6.60 -22.11
N GLU A 169 -12.74 -7.65 -22.07
CA GLU A 169 -11.28 -7.77 -22.01
C GLU A 169 -10.49 -7.16 -23.19
N ASP A 170 -11.11 -6.42 -24.11
CA ASP A 170 -10.49 -6.01 -25.36
C ASP A 170 -10.33 -4.49 -25.44
N GLY A 171 -9.12 -4.03 -25.16
CA GLY A 171 -8.64 -2.72 -25.55
C GLY A 171 -8.45 -1.69 -24.43
N PRO A 172 -7.53 -0.75 -24.60
CA PRO A 172 -7.31 0.35 -23.68
C PRO A 172 -8.40 1.40 -23.91
N ASP A 173 -9.56 1.24 -23.25
CA ASP A 173 -10.59 2.26 -23.33
C ASP A 173 -10.34 3.40 -22.34
N SER A 174 -9.47 4.32 -22.77
CA SER A 174 -9.50 5.72 -22.36
C SER A 174 -10.92 6.33 -22.40
N PHE A 175 -11.82 5.73 -23.19
CA PHE A 175 -13.21 6.13 -23.37
C PHE A 175 -14.08 5.93 -22.12
N PHE A 176 -13.85 4.86 -21.32
CA PHE A 176 -14.61 4.63 -20.07
C PHE A 176 -14.27 5.73 -19.03
N TRP A 177 -12.99 5.99 -18.84
CA TRP A 177 -12.53 7.05 -17.92
C TRP A 177 -12.95 8.44 -18.41
N ASN A 178 -12.83 8.72 -19.70
CA ASN A 178 -13.18 10.01 -20.28
C ASN A 178 -14.70 10.27 -20.32
N ARG A 179 -15.54 9.26 -20.58
CA ARG A 179 -16.98 9.47 -20.78
C ARG A 179 -17.81 9.39 -19.49
N VAL A 180 -17.38 8.62 -18.51
CA VAL A 180 -18.05 8.51 -17.19
C VAL A 180 -17.61 9.64 -16.26
N PHE A 181 -16.41 10.14 -16.44
CA PHE A 181 -15.79 11.11 -15.55
C PHE A 181 -15.50 12.49 -16.18
N GLU A 182 -15.67 12.66 -17.50
CA GLU A 182 -15.28 13.87 -18.21
C GLU A 182 -15.95 15.19 -17.76
N PRO A 183 -17.22 15.27 -17.33
CA PRO A 183 -17.77 16.53 -16.84
C PRO A 183 -17.42 16.88 -15.39
N VAL A 184 -17.08 15.87 -14.57
CA VAL A 184 -16.91 16.03 -13.11
C VAL A 184 -15.45 15.95 -12.70
N THR A 185 -14.60 15.43 -13.57
CA THR A 185 -13.31 14.86 -13.18
C THR A 185 -12.10 15.53 -13.76
N GLN A 186 -12.18 16.57 -14.58
CA GLN A 186 -10.93 17.26 -14.94
C GLN A 186 -10.19 17.74 -13.67
N GLY A 187 -10.91 18.21 -12.64
CA GLY A 187 -10.32 18.52 -11.34
C GLY A 187 -10.00 17.28 -10.49
N MET A 188 -10.90 16.27 -10.47
CA MET A 188 -10.70 15.03 -9.71
C MET A 188 -9.68 14.10 -10.35
N ILE A 189 -9.72 13.93 -11.67
CA ILE A 189 -8.71 13.18 -12.43
C ILE A 189 -7.36 13.90 -12.33
N THR A 190 -7.32 15.22 -12.32
CA THR A 190 -6.08 15.96 -12.10
C THR A 190 -5.56 15.75 -10.69
N ALA A 191 -6.40 15.69 -9.65
CA ALA A 191 -5.98 15.41 -8.29
C ALA A 191 -5.66 13.92 -8.07
N ILE A 192 -6.47 13.00 -8.61
CA ILE A 192 -6.20 11.55 -8.58
C ILE A 192 -5.04 11.21 -9.52
N ASN A 193 -4.99 11.78 -10.73
CA ASN A 193 -3.87 11.61 -11.64
C ASN A 193 -2.62 12.35 -11.17
N PHE A 194 -2.71 13.41 -10.39
CA PHE A 194 -1.54 14.04 -9.78
C PHE A 194 -1.03 13.19 -8.62
N SER A 195 -1.88 12.68 -7.74
CA SER A 195 -1.47 11.73 -6.72
C SER A 195 -1.10 10.37 -7.34
N THR A 196 -1.86 9.86 -8.29
CA THR A 196 -1.56 8.62 -9.02
C THR A 196 -0.39 8.82 -10.00
N LYS A 197 -0.24 9.98 -10.66
CA LYS A 197 0.94 10.30 -11.48
C LYS A 197 2.17 10.59 -10.63
N ALA A 198 2.06 11.19 -9.46
CA ALA A 198 3.17 11.29 -8.52
C ALA A 198 3.54 9.89 -7.99
N TRP A 199 2.56 9.03 -7.72
CA TRP A 199 2.77 7.63 -7.39
C TRP A 199 3.18 6.79 -8.60
N LEU A 200 2.57 6.94 -9.77
CA LEU A 200 2.99 6.27 -11.01
C LEU A 200 4.36 6.77 -11.47
N LYS A 201 4.67 8.06 -11.36
CA LYS A 201 6.00 8.61 -11.64
C LYS A 201 7.01 8.22 -10.56
N TYR A 202 6.58 8.09 -9.31
CA TYR A 202 7.33 7.48 -8.22
C TYR A 202 7.59 5.99 -8.51
N PHE A 203 6.63 5.26 -9.09
CA PHE A 203 6.76 3.85 -9.44
C PHE A 203 7.26 3.62 -10.88
N GLU A 204 7.04 4.51 -11.82
CA GLU A 204 7.67 4.50 -13.15
C GLU A 204 9.19 4.72 -13.05
N LEU A 205 9.65 5.48 -12.06
CA LEU A 205 11.06 5.56 -11.65
C LEU A 205 11.53 4.26 -10.98
N LEU A 206 10.62 3.45 -10.41
CA LEU A 206 10.92 2.13 -9.83
C LEU A 206 10.98 1.02 -10.89
N VAL A 207 10.26 1.16 -12.00
CA VAL A 207 10.05 0.08 -12.99
C VAL A 207 10.28 0.63 -14.41
N ASN A 208 11.29 1.46 -14.64
CA ASN A 208 11.57 1.93 -16.00
C ASN A 208 12.27 0.84 -16.84
N PRO A 209 11.52 0.04 -17.65
CA PRO A 209 12.12 -0.93 -18.58
C PRO A 209 12.43 -0.25 -19.92
N GLY A 210 13.04 0.88 -19.87
CA GLY A 210 13.52 1.55 -21.07
C GLY A 210 14.91 1.08 -21.40
N GLN A 211 15.06 -0.05 -22.00
CA GLN A 211 15.96 -0.35 -23.10
C GLN A 211 16.43 -1.83 -23.08
N ALA A 212 16.19 -2.50 -24.17
CA ALA A 212 16.47 -3.92 -24.41
C ALA A 212 17.94 -4.37 -24.35
N VAL A 213 18.86 -3.51 -23.90
CA VAL A 213 20.29 -3.83 -23.73
C VAL A 213 20.59 -4.39 -22.34
N ASP A 214 19.67 -4.31 -21.38
CA ASP A 214 19.88 -4.72 -20.00
C ASP A 214 19.23 -6.05 -19.59
N TYR A 215 18.65 -6.82 -20.51
CA TYR A 215 18.01 -8.11 -20.16
C TYR A 215 18.97 -9.07 -19.43
N GLY A 216 20.24 -9.07 -19.75
CA GLY A 216 21.24 -9.87 -19.02
C GLY A 216 21.47 -9.35 -17.59
N ARG A 217 21.56 -8.04 -17.40
CA ARG A 217 21.70 -7.40 -16.08
C ARG A 217 20.42 -7.51 -15.25
N GLN A 218 19.25 -7.35 -15.88
CA GLN A 218 17.96 -7.53 -15.23
C GLN A 218 17.75 -8.96 -14.73
N GLY A 219 18.11 -9.96 -15.52
CA GLY A 219 18.05 -11.37 -15.11
C GLY A 219 18.94 -11.68 -13.90
N VAL A 220 20.15 -11.13 -13.85
CA VAL A 220 21.06 -11.27 -12.69
C VAL A 220 20.50 -10.50 -11.48
N GLY A 221 19.95 -9.30 -11.68
CA GLY A 221 19.34 -8.50 -10.63
C GLY A 221 18.10 -9.18 -10.02
N MET A 222 17.22 -9.75 -10.84
CA MET A 222 16.05 -10.51 -10.37
C MET A 222 16.46 -11.80 -9.64
N ALA A 223 17.47 -12.51 -10.12
CA ALA A 223 17.97 -13.72 -9.45
C ALA A 223 18.62 -13.38 -8.09
N ALA A 224 19.37 -12.28 -8.01
CA ALA A 224 19.94 -11.79 -6.75
C ALA A 224 18.82 -11.38 -5.76
N GLU A 225 17.80 -10.70 -6.23
CA GLU A 225 16.67 -10.28 -5.39
C GLU A 225 15.85 -11.49 -4.89
N LEU A 226 15.63 -12.49 -5.74
CA LEU A 226 15.00 -13.75 -5.31
C LEU A 226 15.85 -14.46 -4.25
N ALA A 227 17.18 -14.52 -4.44
CA ALA A 227 18.09 -15.08 -3.44
C ALA A 227 18.02 -14.28 -2.13
N ASN A 228 18.03 -12.94 -2.19
CA ASN A 228 17.88 -12.06 -1.03
C ASN A 228 16.55 -12.33 -0.30
N LEU A 229 15.46 -12.49 -1.03
CA LEU A 229 14.15 -12.80 -0.45
C LEU A 229 14.16 -14.16 0.27
N LEU A 230 14.83 -15.16 -0.28
CA LEU A 230 14.91 -16.51 0.31
C LEU A 230 15.79 -16.56 1.57
N ILE A 231 16.94 -15.88 1.55
CA ILE A 231 17.89 -15.86 2.69
C ILE A 231 17.60 -14.76 3.71
N MET A 232 16.66 -13.86 3.41
CA MET A 232 16.22 -12.81 4.35
C MET A 232 15.87 -13.43 5.71
N PRO A 233 16.43 -12.93 6.83
CA PRO A 233 16.09 -13.44 8.16
C PRO A 233 14.62 -13.21 8.50
N SER A 234 14.10 -13.99 9.43
CA SER A 234 12.79 -13.72 10.03
C SER A 234 12.77 -12.34 10.65
N ASP A 235 11.58 -11.72 10.71
CA ASP A 235 11.37 -10.44 11.37
C ASP A 235 11.68 -10.52 12.87
N SER A 236 11.89 -9.38 13.52
CA SER A 236 12.17 -9.30 14.96
C SER A 236 11.11 -10.05 15.77
N PRO A 237 11.50 -10.86 16.77
CA PRO A 237 10.56 -11.60 17.62
C PRO A 237 9.87 -10.62 18.56
N THR A 238 8.72 -10.12 18.17
CA THR A 238 7.87 -9.21 18.93
C THR A 238 6.51 -9.83 19.19
N ARG A 239 5.68 -9.23 20.06
CA ARG A 239 4.28 -9.64 20.23
C ARG A 239 3.42 -9.50 18.96
N TYR A 240 3.90 -8.78 17.93
CA TYR A 240 3.21 -8.64 16.64
C TYR A 240 3.30 -9.88 15.76
N LYS A 241 4.07 -10.90 16.18
CA LYS A 241 4.38 -12.08 15.39
C LYS A 241 4.14 -13.36 16.17
N GLY A 242 3.66 -14.37 15.47
CA GLY A 242 3.40 -15.70 16.02
C GLY A 242 2.45 -16.49 15.12
N LYS A 243 1.73 -17.44 15.69
CA LYS A 243 0.68 -18.18 14.98
C LYS A 243 -0.67 -17.49 15.20
N PRO A 244 -1.35 -17.02 14.14
CA PRO A 244 -2.62 -16.33 14.28
C PRO A 244 -3.72 -17.26 14.81
N GLY A 245 -4.62 -16.67 15.63
CA GLY A 245 -5.77 -17.36 16.20
C GLY A 245 -7.02 -17.34 15.32
N GLY A 246 -7.05 -16.48 14.29
CA GLY A 246 -8.16 -16.35 13.35
C GLY A 246 -9.27 -15.38 13.77
N THR A 247 -9.27 -14.89 15.01
CA THR A 247 -10.20 -13.84 15.45
C THR A 247 -9.53 -12.48 15.31
N LYS A 248 -10.17 -11.56 14.60
CA LYS A 248 -9.61 -10.23 14.35
C LYS A 248 -10.13 -9.19 15.34
N ALA A 249 -9.36 -8.12 15.49
CA ALA A 249 -9.76 -6.86 16.10
C ALA A 249 -9.47 -5.72 15.12
N VAL A 250 -10.30 -4.68 15.13
CA VAL A 250 -10.22 -3.55 14.19
C VAL A 250 -10.35 -2.26 14.95
N ALA A 251 -9.49 -1.30 14.62
CA ALA A 251 -9.56 0.06 15.14
C ALA A 251 -9.14 1.08 14.09
N TRP A 252 -9.58 2.32 14.22
CA TRP A 252 -9.15 3.44 13.37
C TRP A 252 -9.14 4.76 14.11
N SER A 253 -8.23 5.66 13.69
CA SER A 253 -8.04 6.99 14.27
C SER A 253 -9.17 7.94 13.88
N GLU A 254 -9.28 9.05 14.60
CA GLU A 254 -9.95 10.21 14.04
C GLU A 254 -9.17 10.75 12.83
N PRO A 255 -9.86 11.40 11.87
CA PRO A 255 -9.23 11.96 10.69
C PRO A 255 -8.33 13.17 11.03
N MET A 256 -7.06 13.16 10.58
CA MET A 256 -6.11 14.25 10.74
C MET A 256 -6.07 15.16 9.51
N PRO A 257 -5.85 16.49 9.64
CA PRO A 257 -5.75 17.40 8.49
C PRO A 257 -4.54 17.07 7.60
N LEU A 258 -4.76 16.77 6.33
CA LEU A 258 -3.68 16.49 5.37
C LEU A 258 -2.77 17.72 5.14
N ALA A 259 -3.34 18.93 5.21
CA ALA A 259 -2.59 20.17 5.06
C ALA A 259 -1.51 20.34 6.12
N GLU A 260 -1.80 19.98 7.38
CA GLU A 260 -0.86 20.02 8.49
C GLU A 260 0.30 19.03 8.28
N ILE A 261 -0.02 17.81 7.84
CA ILE A 261 0.99 16.79 7.55
C ILE A 261 1.90 17.24 6.40
N LYS A 262 1.32 17.86 5.36
CA LYS A 262 2.10 18.43 4.24
C LYS A 262 3.01 19.57 4.71
N ALA A 263 2.52 20.47 5.56
CA ALA A 263 3.31 21.59 6.09
C ALA A 263 4.53 21.09 6.89
N VAL A 264 4.34 20.10 7.77
CA VAL A 264 5.43 19.46 8.50
C VAL A 264 6.42 18.80 7.54
N GLY A 265 5.92 18.04 6.56
CA GLY A 265 6.76 17.39 5.56
C GLY A 265 7.62 18.37 4.78
N HIS A 266 7.04 19.51 4.39
CA HIS A 266 7.75 20.56 3.71
C HIS A 266 8.86 21.17 4.59
N ALA A 267 8.53 21.48 5.85
CA ALA A 267 9.46 22.08 6.80
C ALA A 267 10.73 21.22 7.03
N ILE A 268 10.59 19.89 7.06
CA ILE A 268 11.72 18.96 7.28
C ILE A 268 12.23 18.27 6.01
N GLY A 269 11.69 18.62 4.84
CA GLY A 269 12.10 18.05 3.56
C GLY A 269 11.77 16.57 3.41
N CYS A 270 10.67 16.08 4.02
CA CYS A 270 10.21 14.70 3.96
C CYS A 270 8.86 14.59 3.27
N SER A 271 8.59 13.47 2.62
CA SER A 271 7.27 13.24 2.01
C SER A 271 6.21 12.95 3.08
N VAL A 272 4.94 13.18 2.74
CA VAL A 272 3.79 12.78 3.56
C VAL A 272 3.87 11.30 3.94
N ASN A 273 4.30 10.45 2.99
CA ASN A 273 4.46 9.02 3.23
C ASN A 273 5.52 8.72 4.30
N ASP A 274 6.67 9.40 4.27
CA ASP A 274 7.75 9.20 5.24
C ASP A 274 7.29 9.56 6.66
N LEU A 275 6.52 10.67 6.79
CA LEU A 275 5.93 11.10 8.06
C LEU A 275 4.95 10.09 8.62
N LEU A 276 4.00 9.65 7.78
CA LEU A 276 2.95 8.72 8.21
C LEU A 276 3.53 7.35 8.60
N LEU A 277 4.49 6.84 7.83
CA LEU A 277 5.18 5.59 8.16
C LEU A 277 6.02 5.71 9.44
N SER A 278 6.66 6.88 9.67
CA SER A 278 7.37 7.16 10.91
C SER A 278 6.43 7.22 12.11
N ALA A 279 5.24 7.84 11.96
CA ALA A 279 4.23 7.87 13.00
C ALA A 279 3.72 6.47 13.34
N VAL A 280 3.51 5.59 12.33
CA VAL A 280 3.18 4.18 12.56
C VAL A 280 4.27 3.48 13.36
N ALA A 281 5.55 3.64 12.97
CA ALA A 281 6.66 3.03 13.71
C ALA A 281 6.71 3.52 15.17
N GLY A 282 6.43 4.81 15.41
CA GLY A 282 6.33 5.38 16.74
C GLY A 282 5.17 4.84 17.57
N ALA A 283 3.99 4.70 16.95
CA ALA A 283 2.82 4.12 17.61
C ALA A 283 3.06 2.66 18.02
N LEU A 284 3.66 1.87 17.14
CA LEU A 284 4.06 0.49 17.43
C LEU A 284 5.10 0.44 18.57
N ARG A 285 6.12 1.32 18.54
CA ARG A 285 7.10 1.45 19.61
C ARG A 285 6.43 1.72 20.95
N ALA A 286 5.58 2.75 20.99
CA ALA A 286 4.94 3.18 22.23
C ALA A 286 4.09 2.06 22.86
N TYR A 287 3.41 1.27 22.04
CA TYR A 287 2.66 0.11 22.51
C TYR A 287 3.56 -0.99 23.07
N LEU A 288 4.67 -1.34 22.40
CA LEU A 288 5.63 -2.32 22.93
C LEU A 288 6.21 -1.89 24.29
N VAL A 289 6.60 -0.62 24.41
CA VAL A 289 7.13 -0.05 25.66
C VAL A 289 6.11 -0.16 26.79
N GLU A 290 4.85 0.20 26.53
CA GLU A 290 3.78 0.10 27.54
C GLU A 290 3.53 -1.34 27.96
N CYS A 291 3.64 -2.27 27.03
CA CYS A 291 3.51 -3.70 27.32
C CYS A 291 4.75 -4.31 28.00
N GLY A 292 5.81 -3.53 28.21
CA GLY A 292 7.04 -3.99 28.85
C GLY A 292 7.95 -4.84 27.96
N ASP A 293 7.76 -4.79 26.63
CA ASP A 293 8.58 -5.55 25.70
C ASP A 293 9.95 -4.88 25.48
N ALA A 294 10.98 -5.69 25.25
CA ALA A 294 12.28 -5.19 24.83
C ALA A 294 12.19 -4.56 23.44
N ILE A 295 12.78 -3.38 23.28
CA ILE A 295 12.72 -2.60 22.03
C ILE A 295 14.07 -2.36 21.37
N ASP A 296 15.18 -2.73 22.05
CA ASP A 296 16.53 -2.49 21.53
C ASP A 296 16.78 -3.26 20.24
N GLY A 297 17.06 -2.53 19.16
CA GLY A 297 17.27 -3.10 17.85
C GLY A 297 16.01 -3.70 17.19
N VAL A 298 14.82 -3.52 17.76
CA VAL A 298 13.58 -4.06 17.20
C VAL A 298 13.18 -3.30 15.95
N GLU A 299 13.02 -4.05 14.87
CA GLU A 299 12.45 -3.59 13.60
C GLU A 299 11.20 -4.40 13.29
N VAL A 300 10.20 -3.76 12.72
CA VAL A 300 8.98 -4.42 12.25
C VAL A 300 8.97 -4.38 10.72
N ARG A 301 9.00 -5.55 10.11
CA ARG A 301 8.94 -5.64 8.66
C ARG A 301 7.50 -5.61 8.18
N ALA A 302 7.20 -4.64 7.33
CA ALA A 302 5.92 -4.49 6.66
C ALA A 302 6.06 -4.85 5.17
N MET A 303 5.11 -5.61 4.65
CA MET A 303 4.92 -5.81 3.22
C MET A 303 4.07 -4.68 2.67
N VAL A 304 4.60 -3.93 1.71
CA VAL A 304 3.92 -2.80 1.07
C VAL A 304 3.61 -3.17 -0.38
N PRO A 305 2.33 -3.19 -0.79
CA PRO A 305 1.96 -3.44 -2.17
C PRO A 305 2.34 -2.25 -3.06
N VAL A 306 2.86 -2.57 -4.25
CA VAL A 306 3.32 -1.62 -5.26
C VAL A 306 2.61 -1.93 -6.57
N ASN A 307 1.97 -0.91 -7.17
CA ASN A 307 1.29 -1.07 -8.44
C ASN A 307 2.28 -1.38 -9.58
N MET A 308 2.01 -2.46 -10.33
CA MET A 308 2.80 -2.93 -11.48
C MET A 308 2.04 -2.80 -12.80
N ARG A 309 0.92 -2.07 -12.84
CA ARG A 309 0.09 -1.92 -14.04
C ARG A 309 0.76 -1.04 -15.08
N SER A 310 0.63 -1.45 -16.33
CA SER A 310 0.92 -0.61 -17.48
C SER A 310 -0.34 0.19 -17.89
N ALA A 311 -0.16 1.25 -18.70
CA ALA A 311 -1.28 1.98 -19.28
C ALA A 311 -2.23 1.09 -20.13
N ALA A 312 -1.73 -0.03 -20.66
CA ALA A 312 -2.53 -1.01 -21.41
C ALA A 312 -3.45 -1.87 -20.52
N ASP A 313 -3.29 -1.80 -19.22
CA ASP A 313 -4.03 -2.59 -18.22
C ASP A 313 -5.07 -1.76 -17.45
N GLU A 314 -5.17 -0.46 -17.78
CA GLU A 314 -6.19 0.41 -17.19
C GLU A 314 -7.59 -0.09 -17.52
N GLY A 315 -8.47 -0.16 -16.50
CA GLY A 315 -9.86 -0.58 -16.64
C GLY A 315 -10.11 -2.10 -16.63
N LYS A 316 -9.07 -2.94 -16.54
CA LYS A 316 -9.22 -4.41 -16.39
C LYS A 316 -9.15 -4.79 -14.92
N LEU A 317 -10.17 -5.48 -14.41
CA LEU A 317 -10.13 -6.06 -13.07
C LEU A 317 -9.13 -7.23 -13.02
N GLY A 318 -8.32 -7.27 -11.94
CA GLY A 318 -7.37 -8.35 -11.71
C GLY A 318 -6.25 -7.92 -10.74
N ASN A 319 -5.35 -8.83 -10.40
CA ASN A 319 -4.26 -8.57 -9.47
C ASN A 319 -2.94 -8.31 -10.22
N ARG A 320 -2.47 -7.06 -10.21
CA ARG A 320 -1.23 -6.65 -10.88
C ARG A 320 -0.41 -5.72 -10.00
N PHE A 321 0.01 -6.23 -8.86
CA PHE A 321 0.91 -5.53 -7.96
C PHE A 321 2.03 -6.46 -7.50
N GLY A 322 3.17 -5.86 -7.15
CA GLY A 322 4.25 -6.52 -6.46
C GLY A 322 4.26 -6.15 -4.98
N LEU A 323 5.14 -6.77 -4.22
CA LEU A 323 5.34 -6.47 -2.81
C LEU A 323 6.79 -6.02 -2.61
N VAL A 324 6.97 -4.98 -1.79
CA VAL A 324 8.28 -4.60 -1.24
C VAL A 324 8.26 -4.76 0.27
N THR A 325 9.42 -5.03 0.83
CA THR A 325 9.59 -5.19 2.27
C THR A 325 10.20 -3.93 2.86
N LEU A 326 9.45 -3.22 3.70
CA LEU A 326 9.91 -2.06 4.44
C LEU A 326 10.17 -2.45 5.89
N LEU A 327 11.39 -2.17 6.38
CA LEU A 327 11.72 -2.30 7.80
C LEU A 327 11.38 -0.99 8.52
N LEU A 328 10.43 -1.04 9.45
CA LEU A 328 10.08 0.09 10.30
C LEU A 328 11.03 0.15 11.50
N PRO A 329 11.74 1.27 11.73
CA PRO A 329 12.73 1.40 12.82
C PRO A 329 12.04 1.67 14.17
N VAL A 330 11.39 0.65 14.71
CA VAL A 330 10.62 0.73 15.96
C VAL A 330 11.53 0.99 17.17
N TYR A 331 12.80 0.59 17.12
CA TYR A 331 13.78 0.88 18.17
C TYR A 331 14.10 2.37 18.34
N MET A 332 13.88 3.19 17.30
CA MET A 332 14.21 4.63 17.35
C MET A 332 13.19 5.42 18.14
N GLU A 333 13.65 6.10 19.20
CA GLU A 333 12.82 6.94 20.04
C GLU A 333 12.61 8.33 19.47
N ASN A 334 13.71 8.95 18.99
CA ASN A 334 13.67 10.29 18.43
C ASN A 334 12.83 10.32 17.13
N PRO A 335 11.75 11.13 17.07
CA PRO A 335 10.87 11.16 15.92
C PRO A 335 11.53 11.72 14.65
N PHE A 336 12.52 12.63 14.76
CA PHE A 336 13.26 13.13 13.60
C PHE A 336 14.21 12.10 13.04
N GLU A 337 15.01 11.45 13.87
CA GLU A 337 15.89 10.37 13.43
C GLU A 337 15.08 9.26 12.76
N ARG A 338 13.92 8.94 13.34
CA ARG A 338 13.02 7.92 12.81
C ARG A 338 12.43 8.29 11.45
N VAL A 339 12.00 9.54 11.23
CA VAL A 339 11.46 9.95 9.92
C VAL A 339 12.53 10.00 8.85
N PHE A 340 13.75 10.46 9.16
CA PHE A 340 14.86 10.45 8.22
C PHE A 340 15.32 9.04 7.87
N GLU A 341 15.33 8.14 8.85
CA GLU A 341 15.64 6.73 8.60
C GLU A 341 14.58 6.06 7.73
N VAL A 342 13.30 6.29 7.97
CA VAL A 342 12.21 5.82 7.10
C VAL A 342 12.37 6.35 5.68
N ARG A 343 12.65 7.67 5.52
CA ARG A 343 12.93 8.29 4.22
C ARG A 343 14.10 7.61 3.50
N ARG A 344 15.21 7.35 4.21
CA ARG A 344 16.38 6.66 3.65
C ARG A 344 16.01 5.26 3.14
N ARG A 345 15.30 4.46 3.97
CA ARG A 345 14.85 3.12 3.61
C ARG A 345 13.90 3.12 2.43
N MET A 346 12.96 4.07 2.40
CA MET A 346 12.06 4.24 1.26
C MET A 346 12.79 4.63 -0.02
N ALA A 347 13.85 5.42 0.07
CA ALA A 347 14.69 5.76 -1.09
C ALA A 347 15.46 4.55 -1.62
N GLU A 348 15.94 3.67 -0.76
CA GLU A 348 16.64 2.42 -1.14
C GLU A 348 15.70 1.41 -1.83
N LEU A 349 14.44 1.37 -1.43
CA LEU A 349 13.44 0.51 -2.08
C LEU A 349 13.08 1.00 -3.49
N ARG A 350 13.31 2.29 -3.78
CA ARG A 350 13.12 2.84 -5.13
C ARG A 350 14.14 2.24 -6.09
N GLY A 351 13.67 1.62 -7.14
CA GLY A 351 14.53 0.95 -8.14
C GLY A 351 14.92 -0.48 -7.80
N SER A 352 14.39 -1.07 -6.71
CA SER A 352 14.61 -2.49 -6.43
C SER A 352 13.76 -3.37 -7.37
N TYR A 353 14.22 -4.60 -7.60
CA TYR A 353 13.46 -5.60 -8.37
C TYR A 353 12.44 -6.37 -7.52
N GLN A 354 12.31 -6.05 -6.22
CA GLN A 354 11.40 -6.76 -5.29
C GLN A 354 9.97 -6.87 -5.83
N PRO A 355 9.31 -5.80 -6.35
CA PRO A 355 7.94 -5.91 -6.82
C PRO A 355 7.77 -6.92 -7.96
N ALA A 356 8.70 -6.91 -8.93
CA ALA A 356 8.66 -7.81 -10.08
C ALA A 356 8.91 -9.27 -9.67
N VAL A 357 9.86 -9.49 -8.76
CA VAL A 357 10.16 -10.81 -8.19
C VAL A 357 8.97 -11.34 -7.39
N ALA A 358 8.37 -10.51 -6.53
CA ALA A 358 7.21 -10.90 -5.73
C ALA A 358 6.00 -11.27 -6.60
N LEU A 359 5.69 -10.48 -7.64
CA LEU A 359 4.64 -10.79 -8.61
C LEU A 359 4.94 -12.10 -9.36
N GLY A 360 6.19 -12.30 -9.78
CA GLY A 360 6.63 -13.53 -10.44
C GLY A 360 6.50 -14.76 -9.54
N VAL A 361 6.88 -14.65 -8.26
CA VAL A 361 6.71 -15.73 -7.26
C VAL A 361 5.22 -16.02 -7.05
N LEU A 362 4.38 -15.00 -6.92
CA LEU A 362 2.93 -15.18 -6.76
C LEU A 362 2.31 -15.87 -7.98
N ALA A 363 2.68 -15.48 -9.19
CA ALA A 363 2.22 -16.12 -10.42
C ALA A 363 2.70 -17.59 -10.51
N ALA A 364 3.95 -17.86 -10.17
CA ALA A 364 4.51 -19.22 -10.18
C ALA A 364 3.82 -20.12 -9.14
N THR A 365 3.55 -19.60 -7.93
CA THR A 365 2.83 -20.34 -6.89
C THR A 365 1.39 -20.64 -7.28
N GLY A 366 0.72 -19.73 -8.00
CA GLY A 366 -0.62 -19.97 -8.54
C GLY A 366 -0.69 -21.09 -9.59
N LEU A 367 0.41 -21.36 -10.29
CA LEU A 367 0.53 -22.49 -11.24
C LEU A 367 0.97 -23.80 -10.57
N ALA A 368 1.62 -23.71 -9.41
CA ALA A 368 2.14 -24.86 -8.68
C ALA A 368 1.03 -25.66 -8.00
N PRO A 369 1.27 -26.93 -7.64
CA PRO A 369 0.40 -27.68 -6.75
C PRO A 369 0.24 -26.96 -5.39
N LYS A 370 -0.95 -27.09 -4.77
CA LYS A 370 -1.26 -26.36 -3.52
C LYS A 370 -0.21 -26.52 -2.43
N PHE A 371 0.32 -27.75 -2.23
CA PHE A 371 1.33 -28.01 -1.18
C PHE A 371 2.64 -27.23 -1.41
N VAL A 372 3.04 -27.02 -2.67
CA VAL A 372 4.24 -26.23 -3.02
C VAL A 372 3.97 -24.73 -2.75
N GLN A 373 2.78 -24.29 -3.10
CA GLN A 373 2.34 -22.92 -2.80
C GLN A 373 2.33 -22.65 -1.29
N ASP A 374 1.75 -23.58 -0.50
CA ASP A 374 1.67 -23.45 0.96
C ASP A 374 3.06 -23.32 1.59
N ILE A 375 4.02 -24.14 1.17
CA ILE A 375 5.41 -24.04 1.65
C ILE A 375 6.05 -22.70 1.29
N ALA A 376 5.92 -22.27 0.04
CA ALA A 376 6.50 -21.00 -0.42
C ALA A 376 5.92 -19.80 0.32
N LEU A 377 4.61 -19.79 0.51
CA LEU A 377 3.90 -18.72 1.23
C LEU A 377 4.22 -18.71 2.73
N ASP A 378 4.35 -19.87 3.36
CA ASP A 378 4.77 -19.96 4.77
C ASP A 378 6.18 -19.42 4.97
N ILE A 379 7.10 -19.70 4.05
CA ILE A 379 8.44 -19.11 4.08
C ILE A 379 8.39 -17.58 3.97
N LEU A 380 7.56 -17.03 3.08
CA LEU A 380 7.43 -15.59 2.88
C LEU A 380 6.71 -14.91 4.03
N ALA A 381 5.61 -15.50 4.52
CA ALA A 381 4.82 -14.94 5.61
C ALA A 381 5.61 -14.85 6.93
N ASN A 382 6.51 -15.81 7.17
CA ASN A 382 7.39 -15.79 8.34
C ASN A 382 8.42 -14.63 8.33
N LYS A 383 8.54 -13.90 7.22
CA LYS A 383 9.51 -12.82 7.08
C LYS A 383 8.97 -11.43 7.37
N ALA A 384 7.65 -11.29 7.59
CA ALA A 384 7.03 -10.02 7.89
C ALA A 384 6.02 -10.16 9.04
N SER A 385 5.77 -9.04 9.74
CA SER A 385 4.79 -8.94 10.83
C SER A 385 3.54 -8.17 10.42
N ALA A 386 3.63 -7.35 9.36
CA ALA A 386 2.53 -6.51 8.90
C ALA A 386 2.40 -6.49 7.37
N VAL A 387 1.18 -6.27 6.88
CA VAL A 387 0.90 -5.73 5.55
C VAL A 387 0.48 -4.28 5.72
N MET A 388 1.04 -3.37 4.93
CA MET A 388 0.80 -1.94 5.08
C MET A 388 0.41 -1.31 3.75
N THR A 389 -0.69 -0.58 3.75
CA THR A 389 -1.14 0.21 2.60
C THR A 389 -1.16 1.69 2.95
N ASN A 390 -0.68 2.52 2.02
CA ASN A 390 -0.87 3.96 2.07
C ASN A 390 -1.47 4.40 0.74
N VAL A 391 -2.74 4.79 0.77
CA VAL A 391 -3.53 5.06 -0.43
C VAL A 391 -3.99 6.51 -0.45
N PRO A 392 -3.54 7.32 -1.41
CA PRO A 392 -4.13 8.64 -1.63
C PRO A 392 -5.51 8.47 -2.27
N GLY A 393 -6.55 8.86 -1.55
CA GLY A 393 -7.92 8.89 -2.05
C GLY A 393 -8.31 10.25 -2.63
N PRO A 394 -9.55 10.38 -3.14
CA PRO A 394 -10.09 11.64 -3.66
C PRO A 394 -10.07 12.76 -2.63
N GLN A 395 -9.64 13.95 -3.05
CA GLN A 395 -9.55 15.11 -2.15
C GLN A 395 -10.80 16.01 -2.18
N GLN A 396 -11.85 15.55 -2.85
CA GLN A 396 -13.17 16.20 -2.88
C GLN A 396 -14.22 15.31 -2.23
N PRO A 397 -15.29 15.89 -1.66
CA PRO A 397 -16.36 15.11 -1.06
C PRO A 397 -17.06 14.23 -2.10
N LEU A 398 -17.38 13.01 -1.71
CA LEU A 398 -18.10 12.03 -2.51
C LEU A 398 -19.44 11.70 -1.84
N TYR A 399 -20.40 11.31 -2.67
CA TYR A 399 -21.74 10.89 -2.25
C TYR A 399 -22.03 9.50 -2.80
N MET A 400 -22.59 8.62 -1.99
CA MET A 400 -23.07 7.31 -2.42
C MET A 400 -24.54 7.18 -2.08
N ALA A 401 -25.36 6.83 -3.06
CA ALA A 401 -26.80 6.77 -2.90
C ALA A 401 -27.40 8.04 -2.23
N GLY A 402 -26.81 9.21 -2.51
CA GLY A 402 -27.21 10.51 -1.97
C GLY A 402 -26.65 10.86 -0.60
N ALA A 403 -26.08 9.92 0.14
CA ALA A 403 -25.45 10.18 1.43
C ALA A 403 -23.99 10.64 1.25
N ARG A 404 -23.57 11.66 2.01
CA ARG A 404 -22.22 12.22 1.96
C ARG A 404 -21.23 11.31 2.68
N LEU A 405 -20.17 10.91 1.99
CA LEU A 405 -19.09 10.14 2.60
C LEU A 405 -18.26 11.03 3.53
N ALA A 406 -18.18 10.67 4.80
CA ALA A 406 -17.39 11.37 5.81
C ALA A 406 -16.00 10.76 6.01
N GLN A 407 -15.95 9.42 6.12
CA GLN A 407 -14.72 8.67 6.41
C GLN A 407 -14.72 7.35 5.64
N GLN A 408 -13.53 6.87 5.30
CA GLN A 408 -13.37 5.55 4.70
C GLN A 408 -12.04 4.92 5.08
N MET A 409 -12.06 3.61 5.28
CA MET A 409 -10.89 2.79 5.57
C MET A 409 -10.99 1.46 4.84
N PHE A 410 -9.87 0.94 4.35
CA PHE A 410 -9.81 -0.37 3.68
C PHE A 410 -8.57 -1.12 4.13
N TRP A 411 -8.76 -2.34 4.58
CA TRP A 411 -7.68 -3.24 4.94
C TRP A 411 -7.53 -4.33 3.89
N VAL A 412 -6.29 -4.50 3.43
CA VAL A 412 -5.92 -5.64 2.59
C VAL A 412 -5.70 -6.88 3.44
N PRO A 413 -5.87 -8.09 2.89
CA PRO A 413 -5.72 -9.31 3.65
C PRO A 413 -4.28 -9.50 4.14
N GLN A 414 -4.14 -10.10 5.31
CA GLN A 414 -2.89 -10.64 5.81
C GLN A 414 -2.77 -12.09 5.31
N SER A 415 -1.55 -12.55 5.03
CA SER A 415 -1.29 -13.93 4.60
C SER A 415 -0.43 -14.69 5.59
N GLY A 416 -0.60 -16.01 5.67
CA GLY A 416 0.21 -16.88 6.51
C GLY A 416 0.17 -16.46 7.99
N ASP A 417 1.33 -16.24 8.58
CA ASP A 417 1.50 -15.87 10.00
C ASP A 417 1.55 -14.35 10.25
N ILE A 418 1.23 -13.52 9.23
CA ILE A 418 1.13 -12.07 9.40
C ILE A 418 -0.13 -11.75 10.19
N GLY A 419 0.06 -11.11 11.34
CA GLY A 419 -1.02 -10.83 12.28
C GLY A 419 -1.56 -9.41 12.25
N MET A 420 -1.00 -8.52 11.40
CA MET A 420 -1.34 -7.10 11.39
C MET A 420 -1.52 -6.56 9.97
N GLY A 421 -2.60 -5.84 9.75
CA GLY A 421 -2.88 -5.07 8.54
C GLY A 421 -3.01 -3.59 8.88
N VAL A 422 -2.17 -2.77 8.27
CA VAL A 422 -2.14 -1.31 8.44
C VAL A 422 -2.73 -0.66 7.20
N SER A 423 -3.68 0.23 7.41
CA SER A 423 -4.27 1.09 6.38
C SER A 423 -4.03 2.55 6.71
N ILE A 424 -3.41 3.26 5.80
CA ILE A 424 -3.37 4.72 5.81
C ILE A 424 -4.10 5.17 4.55
N LEU A 425 -5.08 6.07 4.71
CA LEU A 425 -5.87 6.55 3.60
C LEU A 425 -6.12 8.04 3.74
N SER A 426 -5.90 8.81 2.66
CA SER A 426 -6.29 10.21 2.63
C SER A 426 -7.59 10.38 1.84
N TYR A 427 -8.51 11.18 2.37
CA TYR A 427 -9.78 11.49 1.73
C TYR A 427 -10.24 12.89 2.15
N ASN A 428 -10.73 13.69 1.18
CA ASN A 428 -11.34 15.00 1.40
C ASN A 428 -10.51 15.91 2.35
N GLY A 429 -9.21 16.03 2.07
CA GLY A 429 -8.28 16.87 2.85
C GLY A 429 -7.88 16.31 4.21
N LYS A 430 -8.20 15.06 4.51
CA LYS A 430 -7.92 14.40 5.79
C LYS A 430 -7.16 13.09 5.57
N VAL A 431 -6.40 12.67 6.57
CA VAL A 431 -5.72 11.37 6.61
C VAL A 431 -6.25 10.57 7.78
N GLN A 432 -6.46 9.29 7.57
CA GLN A 432 -6.93 8.38 8.58
C GLN A 432 -6.04 7.14 8.64
N PHE A 433 -5.78 6.68 9.85
CA PHE A 433 -5.02 5.47 10.15
C PHE A 433 -5.96 4.39 10.67
N GLY A 434 -5.88 3.20 10.10
CA GLY A 434 -6.66 2.05 10.51
C GLY A 434 -5.78 0.82 10.71
N LEU A 435 -6.15 0.00 11.67
CA LEU A 435 -5.42 -1.20 12.04
C LEU A 435 -6.39 -2.38 12.15
N VAL A 436 -6.04 -3.50 11.53
CA VAL A 436 -6.62 -4.81 11.78
C VAL A 436 -5.55 -5.71 12.36
N THR A 437 -5.85 -6.38 13.46
CA THR A 437 -4.92 -7.28 14.15
C THR A 437 -5.54 -8.63 14.40
N ASP A 438 -4.70 -9.66 14.51
CA ASP A 438 -5.15 -10.92 15.12
C ASP A 438 -5.18 -10.73 16.65
N ARG A 439 -6.32 -11.03 17.27
CA ARG A 439 -6.52 -10.84 18.72
C ARG A 439 -5.56 -11.64 19.59
N HIS A 440 -4.98 -12.70 19.02
CA HIS A 440 -3.98 -13.50 19.72
C HIS A 440 -2.67 -12.72 19.94
N PHE A 441 -2.37 -11.76 19.07
CA PHE A 441 -1.17 -10.91 19.16
C PHE A 441 -1.46 -9.57 19.82
N VAL A 442 -2.49 -8.87 19.30
CA VAL A 442 -2.94 -7.56 19.79
C VAL A 442 -4.45 -7.58 19.89
N ALA A 443 -4.93 -7.71 21.12
CA ALA A 443 -6.37 -7.77 21.39
C ALA A 443 -7.05 -6.40 21.41
N ASP A 444 -6.26 -5.35 21.56
CA ASP A 444 -6.64 -3.96 21.82
C ASP A 444 -5.97 -2.98 20.83
N PRO A 445 -6.21 -3.12 19.50
CA PRO A 445 -5.57 -2.27 18.49
C PRO A 445 -5.83 -0.78 18.68
N GLU A 446 -6.90 -0.40 19.38
CA GLU A 446 -7.21 0.99 19.74
C GLU A 446 -6.06 1.64 20.52
N ASN A 447 -5.36 0.88 21.37
CA ASN A 447 -4.19 1.35 22.09
C ASN A 447 -2.99 1.68 21.20
N ILE A 448 -2.87 1.07 20.03
CA ILE A 448 -1.88 1.46 19.02
C ILE A 448 -2.38 2.67 18.23
N VAL A 449 -3.64 2.62 17.79
CA VAL A 449 -4.25 3.65 16.96
C VAL A 449 -4.28 5.01 17.65
N SER A 450 -4.60 5.05 18.94
CA SER A 450 -4.63 6.28 19.73
C SER A 450 -3.28 6.98 19.85
N ARG A 451 -2.16 6.28 19.60
CA ARG A 451 -0.80 6.82 19.63
C ARG A 451 -0.33 7.38 18.29
N PHE A 452 -1.04 7.12 17.22
CA PHE A 452 -0.61 7.55 15.89
C PHE A 452 -0.55 9.08 15.75
N GLN A 453 -1.63 9.77 16.12
CA GLN A 453 -1.66 11.23 16.09
C GLN A 453 -0.64 11.86 17.06
N PRO A 454 -0.52 11.45 18.35
CA PRO A 454 0.52 11.95 19.24
C PRO A 454 1.95 11.75 18.73
N GLU A 455 2.24 10.65 18.02
CA GLU A 455 3.56 10.45 17.41
C GLU A 455 3.84 11.44 16.27
N PHE A 456 2.84 11.80 15.49
CA PHE A 456 2.97 12.89 14.53
C PHE A 456 3.10 14.25 15.22
N GLU A 457 2.31 14.53 16.26
CA GLU A 457 2.35 15.79 17.00
C GLU A 457 3.71 16.06 17.66
N LYS A 458 4.48 15.01 18.02
CA LYS A 458 5.87 15.19 18.50
C LYS A 458 6.74 15.91 17.47
N LEU A 459 6.57 15.62 16.17
CA LEU A 459 7.26 16.34 15.09
C LEU A 459 6.80 17.79 15.01
N VAL A 460 5.49 18.04 15.13
CA VAL A 460 4.93 19.40 15.13
C VAL A 460 5.51 20.21 16.29
N TYR A 461 5.46 19.70 17.51
CA TYR A 461 5.99 20.40 18.69
C TYR A 461 7.49 20.65 18.60
N ALA A 462 8.25 19.67 18.13
CA ALA A 462 9.68 19.83 17.98
C ALA A 462 10.02 20.90 16.94
N LEU A 463 9.30 20.95 15.83
CA LEU A 463 9.43 22.01 14.82
C LEU A 463 9.09 23.39 15.37
N LEU A 464 8.04 23.50 16.17
CA LEU A 464 7.64 24.78 16.79
C LEU A 464 8.64 25.28 17.84
N LEU A 465 9.43 24.38 18.43
CA LEU A 465 10.44 24.70 19.43
C LEU A 465 11.82 25.00 18.84
N GLU A 466 12.06 24.65 17.57
CA GLU A 466 13.31 25.02 16.89
C GLU A 466 13.41 26.53 16.68
N PRO A 467 14.57 27.14 17.01
CA PRO A 467 14.78 28.56 16.71
C PRO A 467 14.95 28.74 15.20
N TRP A 468 13.92 29.19 14.54
CA TRP A 468 13.97 29.52 13.12
C TRP A 468 14.75 30.84 12.94
N GLU A 469 15.87 30.80 12.24
CA GLU A 469 16.67 32.01 11.94
C GLU A 469 15.98 32.94 10.93
N GLU A 470 15.08 32.42 10.11
CA GLU A 470 14.24 33.19 9.17
C GLU A 470 12.79 32.65 9.15
N VAL A 471 11.85 33.51 9.53
CA VAL A 471 10.42 33.23 9.37
C VAL A 471 10.05 33.52 7.93
N ARG A 472 9.86 32.51 7.10
CA ARG A 472 9.31 32.68 5.76
C ARG A 472 7.85 33.08 5.85
N SER A 473 7.44 34.06 5.02
CA SER A 473 6.01 34.41 4.93
C SER A 473 5.22 33.27 4.29
N PRO A 474 3.91 33.15 4.56
CA PRO A 474 3.06 32.17 3.89
C PRO A 474 3.15 32.25 2.36
N GLU A 475 3.29 33.46 1.81
CA GLU A 475 3.43 33.69 0.38
C GLU A 475 4.76 33.16 -0.17
N GLU A 476 5.86 33.27 0.57
CA GLU A 476 7.15 32.70 0.19
C GLU A 476 7.14 31.16 0.23
N ILE A 477 6.41 30.59 1.18
CA ILE A 477 6.20 29.15 1.28
C ILE A 477 5.36 28.64 0.10
N GLU A 478 4.28 29.36 -0.24
CA GLU A 478 3.39 29.04 -1.35
C GLU A 478 4.12 29.13 -2.69
N GLN A 479 4.90 30.21 -2.92
CA GLN A 479 5.71 30.37 -4.12
C GLN A 479 6.81 29.31 -4.27
N SER A 480 7.44 28.89 -3.16
CA SER A 480 8.44 27.81 -3.21
C SER A 480 7.79 26.47 -3.53
N LEU A 481 6.58 26.21 -3.03
CA LEU A 481 5.78 25.03 -3.37
C LEU A 481 5.37 25.01 -4.85
N GLU A 482 4.92 26.14 -5.39
CA GLU A 482 4.59 26.26 -6.81
C GLU A 482 5.82 26.08 -7.72
N GLN A 483 6.99 26.58 -7.32
CA GLN A 483 8.23 26.39 -8.06
C GLN A 483 8.72 24.93 -8.01
N GLU A 484 8.62 24.25 -6.87
CA GLU A 484 8.96 22.83 -6.77
C GLU A 484 8.00 21.95 -7.58
N LEU A 485 6.72 22.28 -7.58
CA LEU A 485 5.71 21.62 -8.42
C LEU A 485 5.98 21.84 -9.92
N ALA A 486 6.34 23.07 -10.32
CA ALA A 486 6.69 23.38 -11.69
C ALA A 486 8.00 22.68 -12.14
N LEU A 487 8.97 22.54 -11.23
CA LEU A 487 10.21 21.78 -11.49
C LEU A 487 9.96 20.27 -11.56
N ALA A 488 9.00 19.74 -10.79
CA ALA A 488 8.60 18.35 -10.87
C ALA A 488 7.84 18.00 -12.16
N ASP A 489 7.12 19.00 -12.73
CA ASP A 489 6.39 18.86 -14.01
C ASP A 489 7.24 19.26 -15.23
N ALA A 490 8.44 19.82 -15.04
CA ALA A 490 9.33 20.14 -16.14
C ALA A 490 9.76 18.85 -16.86
N PRO A 491 9.65 18.77 -18.20
CA PRO A 491 10.13 17.61 -18.94
C PRO A 491 11.62 17.46 -18.65
N ALA A 492 12.03 16.23 -18.30
CA ALA A 492 13.43 15.92 -18.04
C ALA A 492 14.31 16.49 -19.16
N ALA A 493 15.31 17.30 -18.78
CA ALA A 493 16.24 17.86 -19.74
C ALA A 493 16.78 16.71 -20.62
N PRO A 494 16.85 16.87 -21.95
CA PRO A 494 17.33 15.82 -22.84
C PRO A 494 18.72 15.39 -22.36
N ALA A 495 18.84 14.09 -22.09
CA ALA A 495 20.08 13.49 -21.61
C ALA A 495 21.25 13.96 -22.48
N GLU A 496 22.23 14.60 -21.86
CA GLU A 496 23.46 15.03 -22.55
C GLU A 496 24.02 13.82 -23.29
N LYS A 497 24.12 13.91 -24.61
CA LYS A 497 24.68 12.83 -25.44
C LYS A 497 26.04 12.44 -24.86
N PRO A 498 26.29 11.15 -24.63
CA PRO A 498 27.57 10.71 -24.07
C PRO A 498 28.71 11.29 -24.92
N ARG A 499 29.56 12.07 -24.30
CA ARG A 499 30.78 12.60 -24.96
C ARG A 499 31.58 11.44 -25.48
N LYS A 500 31.87 11.42 -26.78
CA LYS A 500 32.72 10.40 -27.38
C LYS A 500 34.02 10.27 -26.56
N PRO A 501 34.47 9.03 -26.27
CA PRO A 501 35.72 8.83 -25.55
C PRO A 501 36.85 9.58 -26.29
N ARG A 502 37.55 10.43 -25.56
CA ARG A 502 38.77 11.09 -26.09
C ARG A 502 39.78 9.98 -26.37
N ALA A 503 40.32 9.96 -27.58
CA ALA A 503 41.39 9.03 -27.96
C ALA A 503 42.51 9.07 -26.92
N PRO A 504 43.13 7.92 -26.56
CA PRO A 504 44.18 7.91 -25.58
C PRO A 504 45.36 8.75 -26.03
N ARG A 505 45.74 9.73 -25.23
CA ARG A 505 46.97 10.51 -25.43
C ARG A 505 48.13 9.51 -25.43
N ARG A 506 48.94 9.47 -26.50
CA ARG A 506 50.20 8.75 -26.54
C ARG A 506 51.02 9.13 -25.30
N ARG A 507 51.40 8.16 -24.50
CA ARG A 507 52.34 8.33 -23.40
C ARG A 507 53.67 8.80 -23.99
N ALA A 508 54.21 9.86 -23.41
CA ALA A 508 55.57 10.28 -23.66
C ALA A 508 56.54 9.18 -23.19
N PRO A 509 57.68 9.00 -23.87
CA PRO A 509 58.67 8.02 -23.44
C PRO A 509 59.21 8.34 -22.06
N PRO A 510 59.60 7.32 -21.25
CA PRO A 510 60.15 7.52 -19.92
C PRO A 510 61.50 8.25 -19.98
N PRO A 511 61.81 9.09 -18.97
CA PRO A 511 63.13 9.74 -18.89
C PRO A 511 64.23 8.68 -18.63
N PRO A 512 65.48 8.99 -19.04
CA PRO A 512 66.59 8.07 -18.86
C PRO A 512 66.92 7.85 -17.36
N PRO A 513 67.50 6.69 -16.97
CA PRO A 513 67.76 6.39 -15.59
C PRO A 513 68.80 7.33 -14.99
N MET A 514 68.48 7.87 -13.80
CA MET A 514 69.43 8.67 -13.01
C MET A 514 70.49 7.72 -12.41
N VAL A 515 71.74 8.10 -12.55
CA VAL A 515 72.89 7.46 -11.96
C VAL A 515 72.84 7.62 -10.44
N GLU A 516 72.84 6.54 -9.69
CA GLU A 516 72.97 6.51 -8.24
C GLU A 516 74.23 7.20 -7.75
N ALA A 517 74.09 8.28 -6.96
CA ALA A 517 75.23 8.79 -6.18
C ALA A 517 75.28 8.05 -4.84
N THR A 518 76.43 7.46 -4.61
CA THR A 518 76.81 6.72 -3.39
C THR A 518 76.71 7.59 -2.16
N ALA A 519 75.95 7.14 -1.14
CA ALA A 519 75.87 7.75 0.17
C ALA A 519 77.08 7.38 1.05
N PRO A 520 77.57 8.26 1.94
CA PRO A 520 78.62 7.97 2.89
C PRO A 520 78.11 7.12 4.08
N PRO A 521 79.00 6.42 4.82
CA PRO A 521 78.61 5.46 5.84
C PRO A 521 78.05 6.11 7.09
N ALA A 522 77.11 5.43 7.67
CA ALA A 522 76.44 5.84 8.93
C ALA A 522 77.35 5.63 10.14
N ALA A 523 77.32 6.57 11.07
CA ALA A 523 77.98 6.53 12.36
C ALA A 523 77.16 5.69 13.37
N ASP A 524 77.88 5.03 14.28
CA ASP A 524 77.46 4.12 15.33
C ASP A 524 76.36 4.74 16.29
N GLU A 525 75.26 4.01 16.52
CA GLU A 525 74.37 4.22 17.65
C GLU A 525 74.83 3.41 18.88
N PRO A 526 74.70 4.01 20.07
CA PRO A 526 75.06 3.30 21.30
C PRO A 526 73.94 2.41 21.84
N VAL A 527 74.36 1.25 22.32
CA VAL A 527 73.52 0.20 22.96
C VAL A 527 72.99 0.71 24.34
N PRO A 528 71.70 0.54 24.68
CA PRO A 528 71.21 0.78 26.03
C PRO A 528 71.41 -0.43 26.93
N PRO A 529 71.62 -0.19 28.27
CA PRO A 529 71.97 -1.26 29.21
C PRO A 529 70.76 -2.09 29.64
N SER A 530 71.01 -3.38 29.88
CA SER A 530 70.09 -4.35 30.45
C SER A 530 69.72 -3.96 31.90
N ARG A 531 68.42 -4.08 32.25
CA ARG A 531 68.00 -4.22 33.67
C ARG A 531 67.55 -5.66 33.88
N ALA A 532 68.28 -6.29 34.80
CA ALA A 532 67.78 -7.42 35.57
C ALA A 532 66.88 -6.87 36.71
N ASP A 533 65.77 -7.49 36.93
CA ASP A 533 65.16 -8.20 38.06
C ASP A 533 63.69 -8.42 37.77
#